data_2b1ac352bc403a9a8e6734b5be0e7d3a
#
_entry.id   2b1ac352bc403a9a8e6734b5be0e7d3a
#
_cell.length_a   1.000
_cell.length_b   1.000
_cell.length_c   1.000
_cell.angle_alpha   90.00
_cell.angle_beta   90.00
_cell.angle_gamma   90.00
#
_symmetry.space_group_name_H-M   'P 1'
#
loop_
_entity.id
_entity.type
_entity.pdbx_description
1 polymer ?
#
loop_
_entity_poly.entity_id
_entity_poly.type
_entity_poly.pdbx_seq_one_letter_code
_entity_poly.pdbx_strand_id
1 'polypeptide(L)'
;MHFDWERLTDSVHRCRLPFCDVTVGLVRGRTGILLVDTGTTLGEATAIAADVKQIAGCQVTHVVLTHKHFDHVLGSSVFDQAEVFCAPEVVEYLRSATDRLREDALSYGADTAEVDRAIAALKPPQHGIYDAAVDLGDRTVTITHPGSGHTTADLVVVAPATGHADGPTVVFTGDLVEEPADPDIDADSDLAAWPATLDRVLAIGGPDASYVPGHGKVVDAQFVRRQRAWLRTRASRQPRETPATLPCKR
;
A
#
# COMPACT_ATOMS: atom_id res chain seq x y z
N MET A 1 -4.51 11.75 20.23
CA MET A 1 -4.38 10.84 19.05
C MET A 1 -4.65 9.43 19.49
N HIS A 2 -5.17 8.60 18.61
CA HIS A 2 -5.50 7.20 18.86
C HIS A 2 -4.31 6.28 18.58
N PHE A 3 -3.48 6.67 17.59
CA PHE A 3 -2.29 5.93 17.18
C PHE A 3 -1.02 6.74 17.36
N ASP A 4 0.12 6.07 17.41
CA ASP A 4 1.44 6.69 17.48
C ASP A 4 1.91 7.07 16.07
N TRP A 5 1.73 8.34 15.73
CA TRP A 5 2.15 8.89 14.43
C TRP A 5 3.62 9.29 14.46
N GLU A 6 4.42 8.59 13.69
CA GLU A 6 5.82 8.93 13.43
C GLU A 6 5.90 10.02 12.35
N ARG A 7 6.57 11.12 12.64
CA ARG A 7 6.85 12.17 11.64
C ARG A 7 8.11 11.81 10.88
N LEU A 8 7.99 11.59 9.56
CA LEU A 8 9.10 11.26 8.67
C LEU A 8 9.74 12.51 8.08
N THR A 9 8.91 13.51 7.72
CA THR A 9 9.30 14.86 7.32
C THR A 9 8.32 15.88 7.92
N ASP A 10 8.46 17.16 7.62
CA ASP A 10 7.51 18.16 8.12
C ASP A 10 6.08 17.95 7.62
N SER A 11 5.92 17.22 6.52
CA SER A 11 4.65 17.03 5.84
C SER A 11 4.25 15.57 5.68
N VAL A 12 5.13 14.62 5.98
CA VAL A 12 4.88 13.19 5.81
C VAL A 12 4.93 12.49 7.16
N HIS A 13 3.88 11.75 7.46
CA HIS A 13 3.76 10.97 8.68
C HIS A 13 3.33 9.55 8.33
N ARG A 14 3.52 8.64 9.27
CA ARG A 14 2.94 7.31 9.23
C ARG A 14 2.51 6.87 10.62
N CYS A 15 1.58 5.95 10.70
CA CYS A 15 1.35 5.16 11.91
C CYS A 15 1.34 3.67 11.58
N ARG A 16 1.52 2.84 12.59
CA ARG A 16 1.37 1.39 12.52
C ARG A 16 0.17 0.99 13.35
N LEU A 17 -0.74 0.24 12.75
CA LEU A 17 -1.94 -0.23 13.44
C LEU A 17 -1.61 -1.50 14.25
N PRO A 18 -2.24 -1.70 15.42
CA PRO A 18 -1.97 -2.87 16.26
C PRO A 18 -2.32 -4.21 15.60
N PHE A 19 -3.37 -4.22 14.77
CA PHE A 19 -3.76 -5.41 14.04
C PHE A 19 -2.95 -5.52 12.74
N CYS A 20 -2.37 -6.67 12.47
CA CYS A 20 -1.49 -6.98 11.35
C CYS A 20 -0.23 -6.10 11.24
N ASP A 21 0.00 -5.14 12.15
CA ASP A 21 1.11 -4.19 12.08
C ASP A 21 1.14 -3.35 10.79
N VAL A 22 -0.04 -3.18 10.17
CA VAL A 22 -0.16 -2.48 8.89
C VAL A 22 0.17 -1.00 9.02
N THR A 23 0.87 -0.47 8.05
CA THR A 23 1.25 0.95 7.97
C THR A 23 0.18 1.76 7.26
N VAL A 24 -0.19 2.88 7.85
CA VAL A 24 -0.98 3.93 7.21
C VAL A 24 -0.11 5.17 7.04
N GLY A 25 -0.03 5.68 5.80
CA GLY A 25 0.74 6.85 5.44
C GLY A 25 -0.12 8.12 5.35
N LEU A 26 0.49 9.26 5.66
CA LEU A 26 -0.14 10.58 5.57
C LEU A 26 0.80 11.56 4.89
N VAL A 27 0.35 12.19 3.81
CA VAL A 27 1.05 13.30 3.16
C VAL A 27 0.18 14.55 3.23
N ARG A 28 0.70 15.58 3.89
CA ARG A 28 0.03 16.87 4.04
C ARG A 28 0.57 17.86 3.03
N GLY A 29 -0.31 18.47 2.24
CA GLY A 29 -0.04 19.64 1.45
C GLY A 29 -0.84 20.87 1.97
N ARG A 30 -0.71 21.97 1.26
CA ARG A 30 -1.38 23.23 1.64
C ARG A 30 -2.91 23.17 1.44
N THR A 31 -3.38 22.47 0.40
CA THR A 31 -4.80 22.41 0.02
C THR A 31 -5.37 21.01 0.01
N GLY A 32 -4.53 19.96 0.19
CA GLY A 32 -4.93 18.57 0.16
C GLY A 32 -4.20 17.72 1.18
N ILE A 33 -4.87 16.66 1.60
CA ILE A 33 -4.36 15.61 2.49
C ILE A 33 -4.53 14.28 1.78
N LEU A 34 -3.42 13.58 1.58
CA LEU A 34 -3.42 12.24 0.99
C LEU A 34 -3.11 11.21 2.07
N LEU A 35 -3.97 10.20 2.15
CA LEU A 35 -3.79 9.02 3.00
C LEU A 35 -3.36 7.84 2.13
N VAL A 36 -2.43 7.03 2.61
CA VAL A 36 -2.00 5.78 1.99
C VAL A 36 -2.46 4.64 2.87
N ASP A 37 -3.35 3.82 2.34
CA ASP A 37 -4.04 2.71 3.00
C ASP A 37 -4.94 3.13 4.19
N THR A 38 -5.78 2.21 4.68
CA THR A 38 -6.91 2.59 5.54
C THR A 38 -7.18 1.67 6.73
N GLY A 39 -6.40 0.58 6.86
CA GLY A 39 -6.63 -0.41 7.91
C GLY A 39 -7.75 -1.40 7.59
N THR A 40 -8.01 -2.27 8.56
CA THR A 40 -8.91 -3.43 8.44
C THR A 40 -10.36 -3.12 8.82
N THR A 41 -10.57 -2.18 9.75
CA THR A 41 -11.89 -1.96 10.34
C THR A 41 -12.36 -0.51 10.20
N LEU A 42 -13.69 -0.31 10.25
CA LEU A 42 -14.27 1.04 10.30
C LEU A 42 -13.84 1.79 11.57
N GLY A 43 -13.61 1.06 12.66
CA GLY A 43 -13.13 1.62 13.93
C GLY A 43 -11.73 2.19 13.80
N GLU A 44 -10.79 1.44 13.22
CA GLU A 44 -9.43 1.90 12.91
C GLU A 44 -9.46 3.11 11.99
N ALA A 45 -10.16 3.03 10.87
CA ALA A 45 -10.26 4.12 9.90
C ALA A 45 -10.86 5.40 10.50
N THR A 46 -11.87 5.27 11.39
CA THR A 46 -12.46 6.42 12.11
C THR A 46 -11.43 7.06 13.06
N ALA A 47 -10.66 6.25 13.76
CA ALA A 47 -9.58 6.73 14.62
C ALA A 47 -8.47 7.43 13.81
N ILE A 48 -8.09 6.85 12.65
CA ILE A 48 -7.16 7.48 11.70
C ILE A 48 -7.69 8.84 11.24
N ALA A 49 -8.95 8.93 10.82
CA ALA A 49 -9.56 10.19 10.38
C ALA A 49 -9.53 11.27 11.48
N ALA A 50 -9.79 10.87 12.73
CA ALA A 50 -9.72 11.76 13.88
C ALA A 50 -8.29 12.26 14.15
N ASP A 51 -7.31 11.37 14.06
CA ASP A 51 -5.89 11.70 14.24
C ASP A 51 -5.38 12.62 13.12
N VAL A 52 -5.73 12.31 11.85
CA VAL A 52 -5.38 13.16 10.70
C VAL A 52 -5.92 14.57 10.87
N LYS A 53 -7.16 14.71 11.35
CA LYS A 53 -7.74 16.02 11.64
C LYS A 53 -6.97 16.78 12.72
N GLN A 54 -6.41 16.09 13.72
CA GLN A 54 -5.57 16.73 14.74
C GLN A 54 -4.20 17.13 14.19
N ILE A 55 -3.57 16.30 13.34
CA ILE A 55 -2.24 16.54 12.75
C ILE A 55 -2.29 17.64 11.69
N ALA A 56 -3.28 17.57 10.80
CA ALA A 56 -3.35 18.42 9.60
C ALA A 56 -4.33 19.60 9.71
N GLY A 57 -5.23 19.59 10.68
CA GLY A 57 -6.27 20.61 10.85
C GLY A 57 -7.45 20.50 9.88
N CYS A 58 -7.43 19.54 8.95
CA CYS A 58 -8.46 19.32 7.94
C CYS A 58 -8.70 17.82 7.71
N GLN A 59 -9.69 17.49 6.87
CA GLN A 59 -10.04 16.12 6.55
C GLN A 59 -9.18 15.57 5.41
N VAL A 60 -9.11 14.25 5.29
CA VAL A 60 -8.53 13.54 4.15
C VAL A 60 -9.28 13.93 2.88
N THR A 61 -8.55 14.29 1.84
CA THR A 61 -9.10 14.67 0.52
C THR A 61 -8.82 13.61 -0.55
N HIS A 62 -7.77 12.82 -0.36
CA HIS A 62 -7.35 11.77 -1.29
C HIS A 62 -6.95 10.52 -0.50
N VAL A 63 -7.29 9.35 -1.01
CA VAL A 63 -6.86 8.05 -0.48
C VAL A 63 -6.21 7.27 -1.60
N VAL A 64 -5.09 6.63 -1.34
CA VAL A 64 -4.49 5.63 -2.24
C VAL A 64 -4.53 4.29 -1.54
N LEU A 65 -5.13 3.29 -2.18
CA LEU A 65 -5.04 1.90 -1.76
C LEU A 65 -3.89 1.25 -2.53
N THR A 66 -2.86 0.80 -1.83
CA THR A 66 -1.64 0.28 -2.45
C THR A 66 -1.89 -1.02 -3.20
N HIS A 67 -2.71 -1.91 -2.63
CA HIS A 67 -3.12 -3.17 -3.24
C HIS A 67 -4.44 -3.65 -2.62
N LYS A 68 -4.87 -4.87 -2.93
CA LYS A 68 -6.24 -5.36 -2.63
C LYS A 68 -6.43 -6.03 -1.28
N HIS A 69 -5.39 -6.22 -0.46
CA HIS A 69 -5.52 -7.00 0.77
C HIS A 69 -6.34 -6.28 1.84
N PHE A 70 -7.01 -7.06 2.66
CA PHE A 70 -8.09 -6.61 3.57
C PHE A 70 -7.62 -5.54 4.56
N ASP A 71 -6.41 -5.66 5.05
CA ASP A 71 -5.81 -4.77 6.06
C ASP A 71 -5.38 -3.41 5.49
N HIS A 72 -5.33 -3.27 4.17
CA HIS A 72 -5.09 -2.01 3.46
C HIS A 72 -6.38 -1.31 3.01
N VAL A 73 -7.45 -2.07 2.71
CA VAL A 73 -8.60 -1.52 1.96
C VAL A 73 -9.90 -1.40 2.75
N LEU A 74 -10.14 -2.22 3.80
CA LEU A 74 -11.47 -2.35 4.39
C LEU A 74 -11.93 -1.11 5.15
N GLY A 75 -11.02 -0.25 5.59
CA GLY A 75 -11.35 1.04 6.22
C GLY A 75 -11.78 2.14 5.24
N SER A 76 -11.63 1.94 3.92
CA SER A 76 -11.73 3.00 2.91
C SER A 76 -13.07 3.73 2.87
N SER A 77 -14.17 3.07 3.23
CA SER A 77 -15.51 3.68 3.21
C SER A 77 -15.72 4.81 4.24
N VAL A 78 -14.85 4.92 5.26
CA VAL A 78 -14.87 6.04 6.22
C VAL A 78 -14.49 7.36 5.55
N PHE A 79 -13.70 7.29 4.48
CA PHE A 79 -13.21 8.45 3.73
C PHE A 79 -14.08 8.76 2.50
N ASP A 80 -15.39 8.72 2.66
CA ASP A 80 -16.39 8.82 1.59
C ASP A 80 -16.44 10.18 0.88
N GLN A 81 -15.82 11.20 1.45
CA GLN A 81 -15.65 12.54 0.84
C GLN A 81 -14.31 12.69 0.11
N ALA A 82 -13.41 11.72 0.21
CA ALA A 82 -12.12 11.74 -0.46
C ALA A 82 -12.20 11.07 -1.84
N GLU A 83 -11.32 11.51 -2.74
CA GLU A 83 -11.07 10.79 -4.00
C GLU A 83 -10.20 9.55 -3.72
N VAL A 84 -10.69 8.36 -4.08
CA VAL A 84 -10.01 7.10 -3.80
C VAL A 84 -9.38 6.55 -5.08
N PHE A 85 -8.06 6.35 -5.04
CA PHE A 85 -7.23 5.84 -6.12
C PHE A 85 -6.73 4.44 -5.79
N CYS A 86 -6.75 3.55 -6.76
CA CYS A 86 -6.11 2.23 -6.69
C CYS A 86 -5.86 1.70 -8.10
N ALA A 87 -5.22 0.55 -8.24
CA ALA A 87 -5.12 -0.10 -9.55
C ALA A 87 -6.50 -0.59 -10.04
N PRO A 88 -6.74 -0.65 -11.38
CA PRO A 88 -8.02 -1.09 -11.93
C PRO A 88 -8.47 -2.47 -11.44
N GLU A 89 -7.52 -3.39 -11.24
CA GLU A 89 -7.77 -4.75 -10.74
C GLU A 89 -8.30 -4.71 -9.30
N VAL A 90 -7.83 -3.75 -8.48
CA VAL A 90 -8.31 -3.55 -7.10
C VAL A 90 -9.76 -3.06 -7.13
N VAL A 91 -10.11 -2.13 -8.04
CA VAL A 91 -11.51 -1.70 -8.21
C VAL A 91 -12.43 -2.89 -8.49
N GLU A 92 -12.02 -3.77 -9.40
CA GLU A 92 -12.81 -4.95 -9.77
C GLU A 92 -12.88 -5.96 -8.65
N TYR A 93 -11.77 -6.19 -7.95
CA TYR A 93 -11.70 -7.10 -6.80
C TYR A 93 -12.65 -6.66 -5.68
N LEU A 94 -12.65 -5.36 -5.34
CA LEU A 94 -13.54 -4.82 -4.30
C LEU A 94 -15.03 -4.85 -4.69
N ARG A 95 -15.35 -4.99 -5.98
CA ARG A 95 -16.74 -5.18 -6.45
C ARG A 95 -17.21 -6.61 -6.40
N SER A 96 -16.33 -7.56 -6.70
CA SER A 96 -16.72 -8.93 -7.04
C SER A 96 -16.23 -10.00 -6.07
N ALA A 97 -15.23 -9.70 -5.23
CA ALA A 97 -14.53 -10.69 -4.42
C ALA A 97 -14.60 -10.41 -2.90
N THR A 98 -15.65 -9.79 -2.42
CA THR A 98 -15.83 -9.45 -1.00
C THR A 98 -15.83 -10.67 -0.07
N ASP A 99 -16.31 -11.82 -0.55
CA ASP A 99 -16.26 -13.08 0.22
C ASP A 99 -14.82 -13.52 0.47
N ARG A 100 -13.92 -13.36 -0.50
CA ARG A 100 -12.49 -13.65 -0.32
C ARG A 100 -11.83 -12.67 0.66
N LEU A 101 -12.11 -11.37 0.53
CA LEU A 101 -11.64 -10.37 1.52
C LEU A 101 -12.05 -10.74 2.94
N ARG A 102 -13.30 -11.21 3.10
CA ARG A 102 -13.82 -11.67 4.37
C ARG A 102 -13.06 -12.90 4.89
N GLU A 103 -12.93 -13.92 4.05
CA GLU A 103 -12.23 -15.17 4.40
C GLU A 103 -10.78 -14.88 4.80
N ASP A 104 -10.08 -14.06 4.04
CA ASP A 104 -8.70 -13.67 4.31
C ASP A 104 -8.59 -12.93 5.66
N ALA A 105 -9.40 -11.89 5.90
CA ALA A 105 -9.40 -11.15 7.17
C ALA A 105 -9.66 -12.06 8.38
N LEU A 106 -10.62 -12.98 8.28
CA LEU A 106 -10.94 -13.92 9.35
C LEU A 106 -9.82 -14.94 9.59
N SER A 107 -9.11 -15.35 8.54
CA SER A 107 -7.97 -16.27 8.65
C SER A 107 -6.81 -15.68 9.46
N TYR A 108 -6.65 -14.35 9.42
CA TYR A 108 -5.69 -13.61 10.22
C TYR A 108 -6.22 -13.25 11.63
N GLY A 109 -7.47 -13.61 11.95
CA GLY A 109 -8.05 -13.43 13.29
C GLY A 109 -8.76 -12.11 13.49
N ALA A 110 -9.16 -11.40 12.43
CA ALA A 110 -10.01 -10.22 12.53
C ALA A 110 -11.38 -10.54 13.16
N ASP A 111 -11.95 -9.56 13.87
CA ASP A 111 -13.30 -9.71 14.44
C ASP A 111 -14.35 -9.80 13.32
N THR A 112 -15.14 -10.86 13.36
CA THR A 112 -16.14 -11.16 12.32
C THR A 112 -17.15 -10.02 12.14
N ALA A 113 -17.65 -9.43 13.22
CA ALA A 113 -18.66 -8.39 13.14
C ALA A 113 -18.08 -7.07 12.61
N GLU A 114 -16.82 -6.76 12.92
CA GLU A 114 -16.11 -5.60 12.36
C GLU A 114 -15.89 -5.76 10.86
N VAL A 115 -15.41 -6.94 10.43
CA VAL A 115 -15.19 -7.26 9.01
C VAL A 115 -16.50 -7.21 8.22
N ASP A 116 -17.57 -7.82 8.75
CA ASP A 116 -18.88 -7.81 8.09
C ASP A 116 -19.42 -6.37 7.93
N ARG A 117 -19.22 -5.51 8.93
CA ARG A 117 -19.59 -4.08 8.84
C ARG A 117 -18.74 -3.34 7.80
N ALA A 118 -17.43 -3.58 7.75
CA ALA A 118 -16.54 -2.94 6.80
C ALA A 118 -16.92 -3.32 5.36
N ILE A 119 -17.15 -4.61 5.11
CA ILE A 119 -17.56 -5.11 3.79
C ILE A 119 -18.93 -4.55 3.38
N ALA A 120 -19.90 -4.52 4.29
CA ALA A 120 -21.22 -3.97 4.00
C ALA A 120 -21.19 -2.47 3.66
N ALA A 121 -20.23 -1.73 4.19
CA ALA A 121 -20.02 -0.30 3.93
C ALA A 121 -19.13 -0.04 2.70
N LEU A 122 -18.42 -1.04 2.19
CA LEU A 122 -17.42 -0.89 1.15
C LEU A 122 -18.02 -0.27 -0.12
N LYS A 123 -17.33 0.75 -0.64
CA LYS A 123 -17.68 1.41 -1.90
C LYS A 123 -16.54 1.21 -2.90
N PRO A 124 -16.84 0.91 -4.17
CA PRO A 124 -15.81 0.84 -5.18
C PRO A 124 -15.06 2.16 -5.31
N PRO A 125 -13.72 2.14 -5.35
CA PRO A 125 -12.90 3.32 -5.62
C PRO A 125 -13.30 4.01 -6.93
N GLN A 126 -13.17 5.35 -6.96
CA GLN A 126 -13.57 6.14 -8.12
C GLN A 126 -12.51 6.10 -9.24
N HIS A 127 -11.22 5.99 -8.88
CA HIS A 127 -10.11 6.13 -9.80
C HIS A 127 -9.30 4.84 -9.89
N GLY A 128 -9.52 4.07 -10.97
CA GLY A 128 -8.66 2.94 -11.35
C GLY A 128 -7.50 3.45 -12.20
N ILE A 129 -6.28 3.45 -11.65
CA ILE A 129 -5.08 4.03 -12.28
C ILE A 129 -3.85 3.14 -12.12
N TYR A 130 -2.89 3.27 -13.03
CA TYR A 130 -1.53 2.75 -12.83
C TYR A 130 -0.54 3.87 -12.54
N ASP A 131 -0.80 5.07 -13.06
CA ASP A 131 0.00 6.25 -12.83
C ASP A 131 -0.90 7.46 -12.64
N ALA A 132 -0.59 8.28 -11.62
CA ALA A 132 -1.25 9.54 -11.37
C ALA A 132 -0.32 10.52 -10.65
N ALA A 133 -0.66 11.80 -10.76
CA ALA A 133 -0.04 12.88 -10.00
C ALA A 133 -1.15 13.64 -9.26
N VAL A 134 -1.05 13.70 -7.94
CA VAL A 134 -2.02 14.38 -7.06
C VAL A 134 -1.39 15.66 -6.57
N ASP A 135 -1.98 16.79 -6.93
CA ASP A 135 -1.55 18.12 -6.47
C ASP A 135 -2.19 18.43 -5.10
N LEU A 136 -1.35 18.60 -4.08
CA LEU A 136 -1.77 18.97 -2.74
C LEU A 136 -1.57 20.46 -2.45
N GLY A 137 -1.28 21.28 -3.49
CA GLY A 137 -1.20 22.74 -3.48
C GLY A 137 0.20 23.32 -3.33
N ASP A 138 1.11 22.69 -2.61
CA ASP A 138 2.52 23.08 -2.47
C ASP A 138 3.47 21.94 -2.81
N ARG A 139 2.91 20.78 -3.09
CA ARG A 139 3.61 19.56 -3.52
C ARG A 139 2.74 18.68 -4.39
N THR A 140 3.37 17.94 -5.25
CA THR A 140 2.73 16.89 -6.04
C THR A 140 3.21 15.53 -5.55
N VAL A 141 2.27 14.66 -5.22
CA VAL A 141 2.53 13.25 -4.89
C VAL A 141 2.32 12.43 -6.15
N THR A 142 3.26 11.54 -6.45
CA THR A 142 3.12 10.60 -7.57
C THR A 142 2.68 9.23 -7.09
N ILE A 143 1.75 8.62 -7.81
CA ILE A 143 1.29 7.25 -7.63
C ILE A 143 1.71 6.50 -8.88
N THR A 144 2.32 5.32 -8.74
CA THR A 144 2.75 4.54 -9.91
C THR A 144 2.72 3.04 -9.63
N HIS A 145 2.41 2.26 -10.66
CA HIS A 145 2.54 0.80 -10.65
C HIS A 145 3.94 0.41 -11.14
N PRO A 146 4.85 0.01 -10.25
CA PRO A 146 6.22 -0.31 -10.65
C PRO A 146 6.34 -1.68 -11.32
N GLY A 147 5.29 -2.48 -11.32
CA GLY A 147 5.20 -3.85 -11.82
C GLY A 147 4.65 -4.81 -10.79
N SER A 148 4.41 -6.05 -11.21
CA SER A 148 3.91 -7.10 -10.33
C SER A 148 4.94 -7.50 -9.28
N GLY A 149 4.48 -7.89 -8.09
CA GLY A 149 5.34 -8.30 -6.99
C GLY A 149 4.59 -9.05 -5.93
N HIS A 150 4.22 -8.37 -4.84
CA HIS A 150 3.38 -8.91 -3.78
C HIS A 150 1.99 -9.30 -4.32
N THR A 151 1.44 -8.42 -5.15
CA THR A 151 0.30 -8.74 -6.02
C THR A 151 0.64 -8.42 -7.49
N THR A 152 -0.30 -8.61 -8.39
CA THR A 152 -0.14 -8.19 -9.79
C THR A 152 -0.42 -6.70 -10.01
N ALA A 153 -0.91 -5.98 -9.00
CA ALA A 153 -1.48 -4.65 -9.13
C ALA A 153 -1.06 -3.70 -7.98
N ASP A 154 0.20 -3.84 -7.52
CA ASP A 154 0.75 -3.02 -6.44
C ASP A 154 1.02 -1.60 -6.91
N LEU A 155 0.64 -0.61 -6.12
CA LEU A 155 0.98 0.81 -6.32
C LEU A 155 1.99 1.27 -5.26
N VAL A 156 2.90 2.14 -5.68
CA VAL A 156 3.75 2.91 -4.77
C VAL A 156 3.38 4.38 -4.80
N VAL A 157 3.52 5.04 -3.66
CA VAL A 157 3.21 6.46 -3.49
C VAL A 157 4.48 7.21 -3.13
N VAL A 158 4.84 8.22 -3.93
CA VAL A 158 6.07 8.99 -3.76
C VAL A 158 5.74 10.41 -3.32
N ALA A 159 6.15 10.76 -2.12
CA ALA A 159 6.15 12.13 -1.62
C ALA A 159 7.57 12.71 -1.77
N PRO A 160 7.83 13.53 -2.78
CA PRO A 160 9.15 14.06 -3.04
C PRO A 160 9.57 15.06 -1.97
N ALA A 161 10.88 15.17 -1.72
CA ALA A 161 11.44 16.26 -0.95
C ALA A 161 11.15 17.60 -1.65
N THR A 162 10.58 18.56 -0.95
CA THR A 162 10.27 19.90 -1.49
C THR A 162 11.40 20.91 -1.27
N GLY A 163 12.55 20.48 -0.78
CA GLY A 163 13.78 21.25 -0.55
C GLY A 163 14.66 20.60 0.50
N HIS A 164 15.87 21.11 0.67
CA HIS A 164 16.85 20.54 1.62
C HIS A 164 16.37 20.55 3.09
N ALA A 165 15.42 21.40 3.44
CA ALA A 165 14.87 21.51 4.80
C ALA A 165 13.73 20.51 5.09
N ASP A 166 13.12 19.92 4.05
CA ASP A 166 11.91 19.09 4.17
C ASP A 166 12.24 17.59 4.43
N GLY A 167 13.52 17.22 4.45
CA GLY A 167 13.95 15.83 4.62
C GLY A 167 14.04 15.05 3.30
N PRO A 168 14.15 13.71 3.37
CA PRO A 168 14.28 12.86 2.20
C PRO A 168 12.96 12.69 1.43
N THR A 169 13.05 12.24 0.18
CA THR A 169 11.90 11.64 -0.50
C THR A 169 11.38 10.46 0.30
N VAL A 170 10.06 10.36 0.47
CA VAL A 170 9.41 9.24 1.13
C VAL A 170 8.65 8.43 0.10
N VAL A 171 8.88 7.11 0.09
CA VAL A 171 8.23 6.16 -0.82
C VAL A 171 7.44 5.15 0.00
N PHE A 172 6.12 5.23 -0.03
CA PHE A 172 5.25 4.20 0.51
C PHE A 172 5.17 3.07 -0.51
N THR A 173 5.54 1.88 -0.10
CA THR A 173 5.74 0.74 -1.00
C THR A 173 4.63 -0.29 -0.93
N GLY A 174 3.69 -0.15 0.02
CA GLY A 174 2.83 -1.26 0.37
C GLY A 174 3.68 -2.50 0.66
N ASP A 175 3.14 -3.66 0.39
CA ASP A 175 3.76 -4.95 0.69
C ASP A 175 4.77 -5.42 -0.37
N LEU A 176 5.07 -4.56 -1.36
CA LEU A 176 6.26 -4.77 -2.19
C LEU A 176 7.54 -4.79 -1.34
N VAL A 177 7.55 -4.09 -0.21
CA VAL A 177 8.62 -4.15 0.80
C VAL A 177 8.00 -4.43 2.15
N GLU A 178 8.50 -5.43 2.85
CA GLU A 178 8.03 -5.83 4.17
C GLU A 178 9.19 -5.93 5.18
N GLU A 179 8.92 -5.51 6.43
CA GLU A 179 9.81 -5.60 7.59
C GLU A 179 8.89 -5.88 8.81
N PRO A 180 9.23 -6.70 9.75
CA PRO A 180 10.53 -7.28 10.09
C PRO A 180 10.76 -8.70 9.56
N ALA A 181 9.82 -9.32 8.88
CA ALA A 181 9.92 -10.69 8.37
C ALA A 181 10.36 -10.75 6.90
N ASP A 182 10.55 -11.97 6.38
CA ASP A 182 10.62 -12.20 4.95
C ASP A 182 9.27 -11.81 4.30
N PRO A 183 9.27 -11.31 3.06
CA PRO A 183 8.05 -10.97 2.35
C PRO A 183 7.06 -12.12 2.29
N ASP A 184 5.78 -11.85 2.50
CA ASP A 184 4.73 -12.83 2.32
C ASP A 184 4.55 -13.17 0.83
N ILE A 185 4.59 -14.46 0.53
CA ILE A 185 4.49 -14.98 -0.85
C ILE A 185 3.30 -15.93 -0.88
N ASP A 186 2.25 -15.48 -1.47
CA ASP A 186 1.00 -16.22 -1.62
C ASP A 186 0.65 -16.55 -3.09
N ALA A 187 -0.59 -16.98 -3.33
CA ALA A 187 -1.07 -17.31 -4.66
C ALA A 187 -1.23 -16.07 -5.58
N ASP A 188 -1.28 -14.89 -5.02
CA ASP A 188 -1.46 -13.62 -5.72
C ASP A 188 -0.12 -12.99 -6.12
N SER A 189 0.99 -13.51 -5.58
CA SER A 189 2.33 -12.97 -5.79
C SER A 189 2.93 -13.38 -7.13
N ASP A 190 3.60 -12.43 -7.81
CA ASP A 190 4.48 -12.72 -8.95
C ASP A 190 5.94 -12.74 -8.50
N LEU A 191 6.35 -13.85 -7.90
CA LEU A 191 7.72 -14.00 -7.39
C LEU A 191 8.78 -13.84 -8.48
N ALA A 192 8.46 -14.14 -9.74
CA ALA A 192 9.40 -14.03 -10.85
C ALA A 192 9.64 -12.57 -11.26
N ALA A 193 8.60 -11.74 -11.25
CA ALA A 193 8.66 -10.33 -11.59
C ALA A 193 9.14 -9.45 -10.42
N TRP A 194 8.83 -9.82 -9.17
CA TRP A 194 9.05 -9.00 -7.98
C TRP A 194 10.46 -8.42 -7.85
N PRO A 195 11.56 -9.15 -8.06
CA PRO A 195 12.90 -8.57 -7.99
C PRO A 195 13.11 -7.40 -8.97
N ALA A 196 12.57 -7.50 -10.20
CA ALA A 196 12.67 -6.43 -11.19
C ALA A 196 11.77 -5.24 -10.83
N THR A 197 10.65 -5.50 -10.17
CA THR A 197 9.77 -4.46 -9.61
C THR A 197 10.49 -3.67 -8.52
N LEU A 198 11.22 -4.33 -7.61
CA LEU A 198 12.04 -3.65 -6.60
C LEU A 198 13.21 -2.86 -7.21
N ASP A 199 13.77 -3.28 -8.35
CA ASP A 199 14.75 -2.46 -9.07
C ASP A 199 14.13 -1.13 -9.54
N ARG A 200 12.86 -1.15 -10.00
CA ARG A 200 12.13 0.06 -10.39
C ARG A 200 11.77 0.93 -9.18
N VAL A 201 11.31 0.33 -8.07
CA VAL A 201 11.06 1.04 -6.82
C VAL A 201 12.31 1.78 -6.34
N LEU A 202 13.48 1.12 -6.39
CA LEU A 202 14.76 1.74 -6.04
C LEU A 202 15.16 2.87 -7.00
N ALA A 203 14.84 2.73 -8.30
CA ALA A 203 15.10 3.79 -9.29
C ALA A 203 14.19 5.01 -9.08
N ILE A 204 12.94 4.79 -8.64
CA ILE A 204 11.96 5.84 -8.35
C ILE A 204 12.37 6.63 -7.09
N GLY A 205 12.66 5.96 -5.98
CA GLY A 205 12.98 6.61 -4.71
C GLY A 205 14.41 7.14 -4.64
N GLY A 206 15.34 6.41 -5.22
CA GLY A 206 16.76 6.74 -5.15
C GLY A 206 17.47 6.21 -3.88
N PRO A 207 18.77 6.45 -3.76
CA PRO A 207 19.59 5.90 -2.69
C PRO A 207 19.32 6.51 -1.30
N ASP A 208 18.86 7.76 -1.26
CA ASP A 208 18.70 8.55 -0.04
C ASP A 208 17.22 8.65 0.40
N ALA A 209 16.31 7.97 -0.28
CA ALA A 209 14.90 7.95 0.10
C ALA A 209 14.65 7.11 1.36
N SER A 210 13.61 7.49 2.10
CA SER A 210 12.99 6.66 3.12
C SER A 210 11.92 5.79 2.47
N TYR A 211 12.06 4.48 2.58
CA TYR A 211 11.07 3.52 2.09
C TYR A 211 10.18 3.09 3.24
N VAL A 212 8.88 3.22 3.06
CA VAL A 212 7.86 2.90 4.07
C VAL A 212 7.15 1.63 3.65
N PRO A 213 7.46 0.49 4.28
CA PRO A 213 6.80 -0.79 4.01
C PRO A 213 5.34 -0.78 4.40
N GLY A 214 4.55 -1.71 3.83
CA GLY A 214 3.19 -1.95 4.27
C GLY A 214 3.12 -2.48 5.70
N HIS A 215 4.14 -3.21 6.14
CA HIS A 215 4.29 -3.70 7.51
C HIS A 215 5.68 -3.40 8.05
N GLY A 216 5.78 -3.09 9.35
CA GLY A 216 7.05 -2.93 10.04
C GLY A 216 7.62 -1.51 10.04
N LYS A 217 8.95 -1.38 10.07
CA LYS A 217 9.66 -0.12 10.23
C LYS A 217 10.02 0.51 8.89
N VAL A 218 10.23 1.84 8.90
CA VAL A 218 10.87 2.54 7.78
C VAL A 218 12.25 1.96 7.51
N VAL A 219 12.57 1.78 6.23
CA VAL A 219 13.82 1.17 5.80
C VAL A 219 14.53 2.06 4.77
N ASP A 220 15.80 1.76 4.54
CA ASP A 220 16.64 2.42 3.54
C ASP A 220 16.70 1.61 2.22
N ALA A 221 17.30 2.22 1.20
CA ALA A 221 17.53 1.56 -0.07
C ALA A 221 18.37 0.27 0.05
N GLN A 222 19.21 0.14 1.08
CA GLN A 222 20.03 -1.05 1.29
C GLN A 222 19.18 -2.23 1.75
N PHE A 223 18.18 -1.98 2.60
CA PHE A 223 17.20 -3.00 2.98
C PHE A 223 16.45 -3.52 1.75
N VAL A 224 15.91 -2.62 0.93
CA VAL A 224 15.17 -3.00 -0.31
C VAL A 224 16.06 -3.84 -1.24
N ARG A 225 17.37 -3.50 -1.36
CA ARG A 225 18.32 -4.32 -2.14
C ARG A 225 18.54 -5.71 -1.55
N ARG A 226 18.55 -5.85 -0.22
CA ARG A 226 18.67 -7.17 0.45
C ARG A 226 17.42 -8.02 0.19
N GLN A 227 16.21 -7.45 0.37
CA GLN A 227 14.97 -8.15 0.09
C GLN A 227 14.90 -8.59 -1.39
N ARG A 228 15.25 -7.71 -2.33
CA ARG A 228 15.35 -8.07 -3.75
C ARG A 228 16.29 -9.25 -4.01
N ALA A 229 17.46 -9.27 -3.37
CA ALA A 229 18.42 -10.38 -3.53
C ALA A 229 17.85 -11.70 -2.97
N TRP A 230 17.14 -11.62 -1.84
CA TRP A 230 16.45 -12.77 -1.23
C TRP A 230 15.35 -13.31 -2.18
N LEU A 231 14.50 -12.43 -2.73
CA LEU A 231 13.45 -12.80 -3.70
C LEU A 231 14.02 -13.46 -4.96
N ARG A 232 15.14 -12.94 -5.51
CA ARG A 232 15.83 -13.57 -6.64
C ARG A 232 16.26 -15.01 -6.34
N THR A 233 16.76 -15.25 -5.14
CA THR A 233 17.17 -16.59 -4.71
C THR A 233 15.96 -17.52 -4.59
N ARG A 234 14.83 -17.02 -4.10
CA ARG A 234 13.56 -17.76 -4.01
C ARG A 234 13.02 -18.10 -5.40
N ALA A 235 12.91 -17.11 -6.29
CA ALA A 235 12.44 -17.28 -7.66
C ALA A 235 13.26 -18.32 -8.45
N SER A 236 14.59 -18.36 -8.24
CA SER A 236 15.46 -19.32 -8.92
C SER A 236 15.30 -20.76 -8.43
N ARG A 237 14.68 -20.98 -7.26
CA ARG A 237 14.45 -22.29 -6.68
C ARG A 237 13.07 -22.88 -7.00
N GLN A 238 12.13 -22.07 -7.49
CA GLN A 238 10.86 -22.59 -7.98
C GLN A 238 11.09 -23.38 -9.27
N PRO A 239 10.57 -24.62 -9.39
CA PRO A 239 10.62 -25.34 -10.64
C PRO A 239 9.94 -24.52 -11.73
N ARG A 240 10.61 -24.28 -12.85
CA ARG A 240 9.95 -23.70 -14.02
C ARG A 240 8.87 -24.70 -14.45
N GLU A 241 7.60 -24.30 -14.34
CA GLU A 241 6.53 -25.05 -14.98
C GLU A 241 6.84 -25.06 -16.48
N THR A 242 7.22 -26.23 -16.98
CA THR A 242 7.38 -26.45 -18.41
C THR A 242 5.99 -26.34 -19.02
N PRO A 243 5.75 -25.44 -19.99
CA PRO A 243 4.43 -25.39 -20.64
C PRO A 243 4.10 -26.77 -21.16
N ALA A 244 2.95 -27.32 -20.75
CA ALA A 244 2.46 -28.60 -21.23
C ALA A 244 2.41 -28.55 -22.75
N THR A 245 3.28 -29.32 -23.40
CA THR A 245 3.24 -29.53 -24.86
C THR A 245 1.90 -30.20 -25.18
N LEU A 246 0.99 -29.43 -25.74
CA LEU A 246 -0.25 -29.99 -26.31
C LEU A 246 0.13 -31.08 -27.33
N PRO A 247 -0.39 -32.32 -27.20
CA PRO A 247 -0.12 -33.34 -28.16
C PRO A 247 -0.73 -32.95 -29.51
N CYS A 248 0.11 -32.88 -30.53
CA CYS A 248 -0.30 -32.67 -31.91
C CYS A 248 -1.28 -33.79 -32.30
N LYS A 249 -2.56 -33.48 -32.43
CA LYS A 249 -3.55 -34.42 -33.00
C LYS A 249 -3.21 -34.63 -34.46
N ARG A 250 -2.85 -35.86 -34.80
CA ARG A 250 -2.81 -36.37 -36.20
C ARG A 250 -4.21 -36.69 -36.69
#